data_8616254d235d7bb0fb93d3d284e8eb3b
#
_entry.id   8616254d235d7bb0fb93d3d284e8eb3b
#
_cell.length_a   1.000
_cell.length_b   1.000
_cell.length_c   1.000
_cell.angle_alpha   90.00
_cell.angle_beta   90.00
_cell.angle_gamma   90.00
#
_symmetry.space_group_name_H-M   'P 1'
#
loop_
_entity.id
_entity.type
_entity.pdbx_description
1 polymer ?
#
loop_
_entity_poly.entity_id
_entity_poly.type
_entity_poly.pdbx_seq_one_letter_code
_entity_poly.pdbx_strand_id
1 'polypeptide(L)'
;MAGLLKQALNDMYADGETFTFLMPASESIYLPFDFRTVCEQNRSYYDPEEETEEGVVITDAVNADAEEMAAYMEAQLTQSYQVYAKRSTAYYERLIKEYASDGGILKIYKKDGKITDIKIAAEAEEVDGGKPKIMIRIVDVRRMLMSLRLQSFMGTCFTVTDPIIEENNRCVMITGTEFSGVMLMDGKPENSEGTITVGALASLVFGVKTAEEICADGDAV
;
A
#
# COMPACT_ATOMS: atom_id res chain seq x y z
N MET A 1 -21.80 -2.77 11.88
CA MET A 1 -20.47 -2.65 11.24
C MET A 1 -20.44 -1.57 10.14
N ALA A 2 -21.34 -1.58 9.14
CA ALA A 2 -21.35 -0.58 8.06
C ALA A 2 -21.38 0.90 8.52
N GLY A 3 -22.21 1.26 9.49
CA GLY A 3 -22.27 2.63 10.02
C GLY A 3 -20.98 3.09 10.69
N LEU A 4 -20.33 2.20 11.43
CA LEU A 4 -19.08 2.51 12.12
C LEU A 4 -17.93 2.73 11.12
N LEU A 5 -17.85 1.89 10.06
CA LEU A 5 -16.83 2.05 9.02
C LEU A 5 -17.02 3.35 8.22
N LYS A 6 -18.27 3.70 7.90
CA LYS A 6 -18.58 5.00 7.25
C LYS A 6 -18.18 6.18 8.13
N GLN A 7 -18.47 6.11 9.43
CA GLN A 7 -18.07 7.15 10.38
C GLN A 7 -16.53 7.27 10.42
N ALA A 8 -15.81 6.15 10.57
CA ALA A 8 -14.35 6.15 10.62
C ALA A 8 -13.73 6.75 9.36
N LEU A 9 -14.27 6.46 8.16
CA LEU A 9 -13.75 7.03 6.91
C LEU A 9 -13.97 8.55 6.84
N ASN A 10 -15.11 9.06 7.32
CA ASN A 10 -15.34 10.51 7.38
C ASN A 10 -14.45 11.18 8.44
N ASP A 11 -14.22 10.53 9.59
CA ASP A 11 -13.31 11.04 10.61
C ASP A 11 -11.86 11.11 10.06
N MET A 12 -11.40 10.07 9.37
CA MET A 12 -10.10 10.06 8.68
C MET A 12 -9.98 11.18 7.63
N TYR A 13 -11.05 11.46 6.87
CA TYR A 13 -11.08 12.57 5.94
C TYR A 13 -10.92 13.91 6.67
N ALA A 14 -11.68 14.12 7.76
CA ALA A 14 -11.60 15.33 8.58
C ALA A 14 -10.21 15.53 9.21
N ASP A 15 -9.53 14.43 9.59
CA ASP A 15 -8.15 14.42 10.10
C ASP A 15 -7.10 14.63 9.01
N GLY A 16 -7.51 14.62 7.72
CA GLY A 16 -6.66 14.87 6.58
C GLY A 16 -5.84 13.68 6.11
N GLU A 17 -6.31 12.46 6.39
CA GLU A 17 -5.70 11.24 5.87
C GLU A 17 -5.92 11.14 4.36
N THR A 18 -4.90 10.71 3.64
CA THR A 18 -4.94 10.59 2.17
C THR A 18 -5.60 9.29 1.73
N PHE A 19 -5.21 8.19 2.35
CA PHE A 19 -5.77 6.86 2.11
C PHE A 19 -5.64 6.02 3.38
N THR A 20 -6.40 4.94 3.44
CA THR A 20 -6.29 3.93 4.50
C THR A 20 -6.15 2.54 3.91
N PHE A 21 -5.63 1.60 4.71
CA PHE A 21 -5.45 0.22 4.27
C PHE A 21 -5.82 -0.76 5.39
N LEU A 22 -6.10 -1.99 4.98
CA LEU A 22 -6.38 -3.09 5.90
C LEU A 22 -5.99 -4.43 5.28
N MET A 23 -5.83 -5.44 6.13
CA MET A 23 -5.81 -6.84 5.75
C MET A 23 -7.19 -7.43 6.01
N PRO A 24 -7.95 -7.79 4.95
CA PRO A 24 -9.32 -8.26 5.13
C PRO A 24 -9.37 -9.72 5.60
N ALA A 25 -10.26 -10.03 6.51
CA ALA A 25 -10.66 -11.43 6.76
C ALA A 25 -11.42 -12.01 5.55
N SER A 26 -12.16 -11.16 4.83
CA SER A 26 -12.78 -11.46 3.54
C SER A 26 -12.96 -10.17 2.74
N GLU A 27 -12.56 -10.18 1.46
CA GLU A 27 -12.66 -9.02 0.57
C GLU A 27 -14.11 -8.55 0.41
N SER A 28 -15.06 -9.48 0.36
CA SER A 28 -16.49 -9.19 0.17
C SER A 28 -17.08 -8.26 1.24
N ILE A 29 -16.46 -8.18 2.42
CA ILE A 29 -16.89 -7.29 3.50
C ILE A 29 -16.58 -5.83 3.17
N TYR A 30 -15.47 -5.57 2.48
CA TYR A 30 -14.91 -4.23 2.27
C TYR A 30 -15.11 -3.67 0.86
N LEU A 31 -15.31 -4.55 -0.14
CA LEU A 31 -15.62 -4.13 -1.51
C LEU A 31 -16.80 -3.14 -1.61
N PRO A 32 -17.93 -3.30 -0.85
CA PRO A 32 -19.04 -2.35 -0.88
C PRO A 32 -18.70 -0.96 -0.31
N PHE A 33 -17.54 -0.81 0.31
CA PHE A 33 -17.02 0.46 0.84
C PHE A 33 -15.88 1.01 -0.01
N ASP A 34 -15.76 0.56 -1.25
CA ASP A 34 -14.74 0.97 -2.22
C ASP A 34 -13.29 0.68 -1.82
N PHE A 35 -13.07 -0.27 -0.92
CA PHE A 35 -11.74 -0.85 -0.77
C PHE A 35 -11.43 -1.74 -1.97
N ARG A 36 -10.20 -1.70 -2.44
CA ARG A 36 -9.70 -2.55 -3.53
C ARG A 36 -8.40 -3.23 -3.10
N THR A 37 -8.28 -4.50 -3.45
CA THR A 37 -7.05 -5.27 -3.22
C THR A 37 -5.96 -4.72 -4.14
N VAL A 38 -4.84 -4.31 -3.55
CA VAL A 38 -3.72 -3.72 -4.29
C VAL A 38 -2.47 -4.59 -4.30
N CYS A 39 -2.29 -5.42 -3.31
CA CYS A 39 -1.18 -6.38 -3.29
C CYS A 39 -1.47 -7.53 -2.33
N GLU A 40 -0.66 -8.58 -2.45
CA GLU A 40 -0.55 -9.64 -1.46
C GLU A 40 0.68 -9.39 -0.60
N GLN A 41 0.59 -9.72 0.69
CA GLN A 41 1.72 -9.60 1.59
C GLN A 41 2.69 -10.77 1.35
N ASN A 42 3.88 -10.45 0.86
CA ASN A 42 4.96 -11.42 0.79
C ASN A 42 5.70 -11.45 2.13
N ARG A 43 5.67 -12.62 2.77
CA ARG A 43 6.51 -12.92 3.94
C ARG A 43 7.58 -13.91 3.51
N SER A 44 8.83 -13.62 3.84
CA SER A 44 9.96 -14.50 3.58
C SER A 44 10.18 -15.36 4.81
N TYR A 45 9.96 -16.68 4.67
CA TYR A 45 10.18 -17.63 5.76
C TYR A 45 11.56 -18.25 5.65
N TYR A 46 12.14 -18.53 6.82
CA TYR A 46 13.39 -19.26 6.93
C TYR A 46 13.16 -20.75 6.64
N ASP A 47 13.93 -21.28 5.74
CA ASP A 47 14.00 -22.70 5.43
C ASP A 47 15.39 -23.23 5.84
N PRO A 48 15.48 -24.16 6.82
CA PRO A 48 16.77 -24.71 7.23
C PRO A 48 17.44 -25.57 6.15
N GLU A 49 16.68 -26.04 5.15
CA GLU A 49 17.19 -26.84 4.03
C GLU A 49 17.60 -25.98 2.82
N GLU A 50 17.35 -24.66 2.87
CA GLU A 50 17.71 -23.75 1.80
C GLU A 50 19.24 -23.61 1.69
N GLU A 51 19.77 -23.85 0.48
CA GLU A 51 21.18 -23.60 0.19
C GLU A 51 21.49 -22.11 0.29
N THR A 52 22.44 -21.75 1.10
CA THR A 52 22.94 -20.38 1.23
C THR A 52 24.21 -20.18 0.44
N GLU A 53 24.43 -18.97 -0.06
CA GLU A 53 25.68 -18.63 -0.74
C GLU A 53 26.88 -18.76 0.21
N GLU A 54 28.04 -19.08 -0.35
CA GLU A 54 29.29 -19.16 0.41
C GLU A 54 29.61 -17.80 1.10
N GLY A 55 29.96 -17.88 2.37
CA GLY A 55 30.29 -16.70 3.19
C GLY A 55 29.08 -16.01 3.84
N VAL A 56 27.86 -16.53 3.66
CA VAL A 56 26.68 -16.03 4.38
C VAL A 56 26.63 -16.65 5.77
N VAL A 57 26.47 -15.79 6.79
CA VAL A 57 26.26 -16.17 8.18
C VAL A 57 24.83 -15.85 8.57
N ILE A 58 24.12 -16.82 9.13
CA ILE A 58 22.72 -16.66 9.60
C ILE A 58 22.74 -16.55 11.13
N THR A 59 22.13 -15.50 11.66
CA THR A 59 22.00 -15.26 13.12
C THR A 59 20.57 -14.92 13.50
N ASP A 60 20.25 -15.14 14.77
CA ASP A 60 18.98 -14.68 15.33
C ASP A 60 19.04 -13.17 15.57
N ALA A 61 17.99 -12.47 15.15
CA ALA A 61 17.88 -11.04 15.36
C ALA A 61 17.70 -10.70 16.84
N VAL A 62 18.44 -9.72 17.30
CA VAL A 62 18.29 -9.11 18.63
C VAL A 62 17.99 -7.60 18.51
N ASN A 63 17.51 -6.98 19.57
CA ASN A 63 17.17 -5.54 19.52
C ASN A 63 18.31 -4.64 19.03
N ALA A 64 19.56 -5.04 19.24
CA ALA A 64 20.73 -4.29 18.75
C ALA A 64 20.84 -4.28 17.22
N ASP A 65 20.21 -5.22 16.51
CA ASP A 65 20.21 -5.30 15.05
C ASP A 65 19.11 -4.43 14.41
N ALA A 66 18.15 -3.92 15.17
CA ALA A 66 16.96 -3.25 14.68
C ALA A 66 17.27 -2.03 13.78
N GLU A 67 18.31 -1.26 14.10
CA GLU A 67 18.71 -0.10 13.29
C GLU A 67 19.29 -0.55 11.93
N GLU A 68 20.14 -1.57 11.90
CA GLU A 68 20.70 -2.13 10.68
C GLU A 68 19.62 -2.77 9.81
N MET A 69 18.67 -3.49 10.43
CA MET A 69 17.50 -4.07 9.75
C MET A 69 16.63 -2.99 9.11
N ALA A 70 16.37 -1.88 9.82
CA ALA A 70 15.61 -0.76 9.30
C ALA A 70 16.30 -0.10 8.10
N ALA A 71 17.61 0.13 8.18
CA ALA A 71 18.40 0.72 7.10
C ALA A 71 18.44 -0.21 5.86
N TYR A 72 18.65 -1.51 6.07
CA TYR A 72 18.61 -2.50 4.98
C TYR A 72 17.27 -2.49 4.25
N MET A 73 16.17 -2.56 4.99
CA MET A 73 14.83 -2.61 4.39
C MET A 73 14.46 -1.29 3.71
N GLU A 74 14.84 -0.14 4.26
CA GLU A 74 14.62 1.15 3.62
C GLU A 74 15.33 1.21 2.25
N ALA A 75 16.56 0.73 2.18
CA ALA A 75 17.31 0.66 0.92
C ALA A 75 16.62 -0.23 -0.12
N GLN A 76 16.09 -1.39 0.28
CA GLN A 76 15.38 -2.32 -0.62
C GLN A 76 14.05 -1.73 -1.10
N LEU A 77 13.25 -1.19 -0.17
CA LEU A 77 11.92 -0.64 -0.49
C LEU A 77 12.01 0.60 -1.37
N THR A 78 12.96 1.49 -1.12
CA THR A 78 13.17 2.71 -1.92
C THR A 78 13.55 2.40 -3.37
N GLN A 79 14.27 1.31 -3.60
CA GLN A 79 14.64 0.89 -4.96
C GLN A 79 13.47 0.24 -5.72
N SER A 80 12.60 -0.45 -5.00
CA SER A 80 11.57 -1.32 -5.61
C SER A 80 10.19 -0.67 -5.68
N TYR A 81 9.87 0.27 -4.77
CA TYR A 81 8.51 0.80 -4.61
C TYR A 81 8.48 2.31 -4.50
N GLN A 82 7.44 2.92 -5.07
CA GLN A 82 7.16 4.36 -4.91
C GLN A 82 6.36 4.66 -3.64
N VAL A 83 5.54 3.70 -3.19
CA VAL A 83 4.75 3.77 -1.97
C VAL A 83 4.99 2.51 -1.15
N TYR A 84 5.41 2.68 0.09
CA TYR A 84 5.66 1.57 1.02
C TYR A 84 5.52 2.02 2.47
N ALA A 85 5.22 1.05 3.35
CA ALA A 85 5.20 1.29 4.78
C ALA A 85 6.63 1.41 5.31
N LYS A 86 6.98 2.57 5.88
CA LYS A 86 8.29 2.81 6.46
C LYS A 86 8.50 1.90 7.69
N ARG A 87 9.57 1.11 7.66
CA ARG A 87 9.95 0.20 8.74
C ARG A 87 11.08 0.82 9.56
N SER A 88 10.71 1.51 10.63
CA SER A 88 11.67 2.19 11.54
C SER A 88 12.39 1.20 12.45
N THR A 89 13.44 1.67 13.15
CA THR A 89 14.10 0.92 14.24
C THR A 89 13.08 0.42 15.27
N ALA A 90 12.18 1.30 15.73
CA ALA A 90 11.13 0.94 16.68
C ALA A 90 10.15 -0.12 16.15
N TYR A 91 9.91 -0.15 14.84
CA TYR A 91 9.14 -1.21 14.19
C TYR A 91 9.84 -2.57 14.36
N TYR A 92 11.16 -2.65 14.09
CA TYR A 92 11.89 -3.92 14.23
C TYR A 92 12.09 -4.35 15.68
N GLU A 93 12.33 -3.41 16.60
CA GLU A 93 12.36 -3.73 18.04
C GLU A 93 11.05 -4.35 18.54
N ARG A 94 9.91 -3.84 18.05
CA ARG A 94 8.59 -4.41 18.34
C ARG A 94 8.43 -5.77 17.66
N LEU A 95 8.75 -5.86 16.37
CA LEU A 95 8.58 -7.08 15.58
C LEU A 95 9.38 -8.26 16.15
N ILE A 96 10.63 -8.04 16.60
CA ILE A 96 11.45 -9.05 17.28
C ILE A 96 10.74 -9.57 18.54
N LYS A 97 10.14 -8.68 19.32
CA LYS A 97 9.41 -9.07 20.55
C LYS A 97 8.10 -9.81 20.22
N GLU A 98 7.37 -9.37 19.20
CA GLU A 98 6.13 -10.02 18.75
C GLU A 98 6.42 -11.46 18.31
N TYR A 99 7.40 -11.69 17.42
CA TYR A 99 7.75 -13.05 17.02
C TYR A 99 8.25 -13.90 18.19
N ALA A 100 9.06 -13.35 19.07
CA ALA A 100 9.53 -14.07 20.25
C ALA A 100 8.39 -14.47 21.20
N SER A 101 7.33 -13.66 21.32
CA SER A 101 6.16 -14.00 22.16
C SER A 101 5.33 -15.16 21.57
N ASP A 102 5.36 -15.31 20.25
CA ASP A 102 4.62 -16.35 19.51
C ASP A 102 5.50 -17.58 19.23
N GLY A 103 6.68 -17.65 19.83
CA GLY A 103 7.63 -18.78 19.68
C GLY A 103 8.43 -18.76 18.37
N GLY A 104 8.33 -17.67 17.60
CA GLY A 104 9.10 -17.45 16.38
C GLY A 104 10.34 -16.59 16.60
N ILE A 105 11.20 -16.52 15.59
CA ILE A 105 12.44 -15.74 15.60
C ILE A 105 12.61 -15.10 14.21
N LEU A 106 13.16 -13.88 14.15
CA LEU A 106 13.66 -13.32 12.92
C LEU A 106 15.12 -13.77 12.68
N LYS A 107 15.40 -14.28 11.50
CA LYS A 107 16.75 -14.67 11.06
C LYS A 107 17.33 -13.55 10.19
N ILE A 108 18.57 -13.17 10.46
CA ILE A 108 19.33 -12.20 9.69
C ILE A 108 20.42 -12.94 8.94
N TYR A 109 20.47 -12.72 7.63
CA TYR A 109 21.51 -13.22 6.74
C TYR A 109 22.54 -12.10 6.56
N LYS A 110 23.80 -12.37 6.85
CA LYS A 110 24.89 -11.39 6.71
C LYS A 110 26.00 -11.97 5.82
N LYS A 111 26.45 -11.17 4.85
CA LYS A 111 27.64 -11.43 4.03
C LYS A 111 28.59 -10.24 4.17
N ASP A 112 29.84 -10.51 4.47
CA ASP A 112 30.87 -9.48 4.72
C ASP A 112 30.44 -8.46 5.79
N GLY A 113 29.70 -8.91 6.82
CA GLY A 113 29.21 -8.10 7.93
C GLY A 113 28.00 -7.22 7.62
N LYS A 114 27.41 -7.31 6.43
CA LYS A 114 26.22 -6.54 6.02
C LYS A 114 25.00 -7.45 5.88
N ILE A 115 23.83 -6.96 6.24
CA ILE A 115 22.57 -7.67 6.04
C ILE A 115 22.29 -7.82 4.54
N THR A 116 22.00 -9.05 4.12
CA THR A 116 21.60 -9.39 2.76
C THR A 116 20.15 -9.88 2.66
N ASP A 117 19.62 -10.43 3.76
CA ASP A 117 18.20 -10.83 3.85
C ASP A 117 17.71 -10.91 5.30
N ILE A 118 16.39 -10.87 5.48
CA ILE A 118 15.71 -11.03 6.77
C ILE A 118 14.55 -11.99 6.57
N LYS A 119 14.57 -13.14 7.26
CA LYS A 119 13.52 -14.16 7.14
C LYS A 119 12.88 -14.48 8.48
N ILE A 120 11.65 -15.00 8.43
CA ILE A 120 10.85 -15.37 9.58
C ILE A 120 11.03 -16.85 9.85
N ALA A 121 11.53 -17.20 11.01
CA ALA A 121 11.57 -18.58 11.50
C ALA A 121 10.39 -18.78 12.49
N ALA A 122 9.23 -19.08 11.96
CA ALA A 122 7.99 -19.41 12.67
C ALA A 122 7.18 -20.35 11.78
N GLU A 123 6.16 -20.99 12.36
CA GLU A 123 5.20 -21.73 11.55
C GLU A 123 4.52 -20.74 10.57
N ALA A 124 4.48 -21.10 9.29
CA ALA A 124 3.80 -20.29 8.30
C ALA A 124 2.30 -20.24 8.64
N GLU A 125 1.75 -19.05 8.75
CA GLU A 125 0.30 -18.90 8.88
C GLU A 125 -0.37 -19.46 7.63
N GLU A 126 -1.09 -20.56 7.76
CA GLU A 126 -2.00 -21.02 6.73
C GLU A 126 -3.20 -20.08 6.68
N VAL A 127 -3.21 -19.21 5.68
CA VAL A 127 -4.36 -18.36 5.40
C VAL A 127 -5.24 -19.08 4.40
N ASP A 128 -6.48 -19.38 4.78
CA ASP A 128 -7.48 -19.92 3.86
C ASP A 128 -7.60 -18.97 2.64
N GLY A 129 -7.22 -19.47 1.45
CA GLY A 129 -7.30 -18.71 0.21
C GLY A 129 -5.99 -18.06 -0.26
N GLY A 130 -4.83 -18.39 0.31
CA GLY A 130 -3.52 -17.94 -0.18
C GLY A 130 -2.85 -16.88 0.70
N LYS A 131 -1.99 -16.04 0.10
CA LYS A 131 -1.26 -15.00 0.83
C LYS A 131 -2.19 -13.92 1.39
N PRO A 132 -1.87 -13.33 2.56
CA PRO A 132 -2.65 -12.21 3.10
C PRO A 132 -2.74 -11.06 2.11
N LYS A 133 -3.95 -10.60 1.85
CA LYS A 133 -4.23 -9.51 0.91
C LYS A 133 -4.22 -8.16 1.63
N ILE A 134 -3.78 -7.13 0.93
CA ILE A 134 -3.88 -5.74 1.38
C ILE A 134 -4.90 -5.03 0.52
N MET A 135 -5.91 -4.47 1.16
CA MET A 135 -6.89 -3.61 0.51
C MET A 135 -6.65 -2.16 0.89
N ILE A 136 -6.78 -1.27 -0.07
CA ILE A 136 -6.64 0.18 0.10
C ILE A 136 -7.95 0.87 -0.27
N ARG A 137 -8.22 1.99 0.40
CA ARG A 137 -9.25 2.95 0.04
C ARG A 137 -8.67 4.37 0.08
N ILE A 138 -8.89 5.13 -0.99
CA ILE A 138 -8.60 6.56 -1.00
C ILE A 138 -9.61 7.25 -0.09
N VAL A 139 -9.12 8.04 0.86
CA VAL A 139 -9.91 8.82 1.80
C VAL A 139 -10.10 10.24 1.27
N ASP A 140 -9.02 10.91 0.85
CA ASP A 140 -9.05 12.24 0.24
C ASP A 140 -8.50 12.16 -1.19
N VAL A 141 -9.39 12.22 -2.16
CA VAL A 141 -9.06 12.16 -3.60
C VAL A 141 -8.13 13.30 -3.99
N ARG A 142 -8.35 14.50 -3.47
CA ARG A 142 -7.56 15.67 -3.82
C ARG A 142 -6.12 15.53 -3.33
N ARG A 143 -5.93 15.13 -2.07
CA ARG A 143 -4.60 14.86 -1.50
C ARG A 143 -3.90 13.71 -2.22
N MET A 144 -4.64 12.64 -2.54
CA MET A 144 -4.08 11.51 -3.26
C MET A 144 -3.55 11.92 -4.63
N LEU A 145 -4.34 12.61 -5.43
CA LEU A 145 -3.94 13.06 -6.76
C LEU A 145 -2.78 14.05 -6.72
N MET A 146 -2.75 14.97 -5.74
CA MET A 146 -1.65 15.92 -5.56
C MET A 146 -0.34 15.25 -5.10
N SER A 147 -0.38 14.06 -4.55
CA SER A 147 0.82 13.32 -4.13
C SER A 147 1.50 12.57 -5.27
N LEU A 148 0.86 12.45 -6.43
CA LEU A 148 1.40 11.72 -7.58
C LEU A 148 2.64 12.42 -8.16
N ARG A 149 3.57 11.61 -8.66
CA ARG A 149 4.72 12.08 -9.45
C ARG A 149 4.50 11.71 -10.90
N LEU A 150 4.41 12.73 -11.76
CA LEU A 150 4.25 12.51 -13.18
C LEU A 150 5.62 12.20 -13.81
N GLN A 151 5.64 11.28 -14.77
CA GLN A 151 6.83 10.94 -15.55
C GLN A 151 6.82 11.61 -16.95
N SER A 152 5.68 12.20 -17.34
CA SER A 152 5.48 12.89 -18.59
C SER A 152 4.36 13.92 -18.45
N PHE A 153 4.09 14.69 -19.51
CA PHE A 153 2.94 15.59 -19.54
C PHE A 153 1.64 14.80 -19.35
N MET A 154 0.81 15.30 -18.45
CA MET A 154 -0.55 14.83 -18.20
C MET A 154 -1.51 16.02 -18.23
N GLY A 155 -2.65 15.85 -18.90
CA GLY A 155 -3.75 16.79 -18.88
C GLY A 155 -5.05 16.02 -19.10
N THR A 156 -5.92 15.95 -18.07
CA THR A 156 -7.20 15.25 -18.12
C THR A 156 -8.19 15.88 -17.14
N CYS A 157 -9.48 15.72 -17.44
CA CYS A 157 -10.57 16.20 -16.60
C CYS A 157 -11.59 15.08 -16.45
N PHE A 158 -11.86 14.64 -15.21
CA PHE A 158 -12.80 13.55 -14.95
C PHE A 158 -13.56 13.78 -13.65
N THR A 159 -14.70 13.11 -13.52
CA THR A 159 -15.52 13.14 -12.32
C THR A 159 -15.25 11.93 -11.44
N VAL A 160 -15.04 12.15 -10.15
CA VAL A 160 -14.94 11.06 -9.16
C VAL A 160 -16.26 10.95 -8.42
N THR A 161 -16.69 9.71 -8.16
CA THR A 161 -17.86 9.41 -7.33
C THR A 161 -17.44 8.60 -6.10
N ASP A 162 -17.99 8.98 -4.95
CA ASP A 162 -17.78 8.31 -3.66
C ASP A 162 -19.12 8.22 -2.91
N PRO A 163 -19.59 7.00 -2.59
CA PRO A 163 -20.87 6.82 -1.91
C PRO A 163 -20.79 7.10 -0.40
N ILE A 164 -19.62 7.43 0.15
CA ILE A 164 -19.37 7.55 1.59
C ILE A 164 -18.89 8.95 1.98
N ILE A 165 -17.88 9.45 1.29
CA ILE A 165 -17.26 10.75 1.56
C ILE A 165 -17.75 11.72 0.48
N GLU A 166 -18.68 12.61 0.87
CA GLU A 166 -19.36 13.51 -0.05
C GLU A 166 -18.37 14.48 -0.73
N GLU A 167 -17.35 14.91 -0.03
CA GLU A 167 -16.34 15.84 -0.49
C GLU A 167 -15.49 15.29 -1.66
N ASN A 168 -15.46 13.98 -1.84
CA ASN A 168 -14.79 13.34 -2.96
C ASN A 168 -15.61 13.38 -4.27
N ASN A 169 -16.95 13.64 -4.19
CA ASN A 169 -17.79 13.74 -5.38
C ASN A 169 -17.55 15.05 -6.10
N ARG A 170 -16.60 15.05 -7.01
CA ARG A 170 -16.20 16.26 -7.76
C ARG A 170 -15.63 15.97 -9.13
N CYS A 171 -15.76 16.93 -10.00
CA CYS A 171 -15.01 16.99 -11.24
C CYS A 171 -13.63 17.60 -10.96
N VAL A 172 -12.58 16.91 -11.34
CA VAL A 172 -11.19 17.35 -11.15
C VAL A 172 -10.49 17.49 -12.48
N MET A 173 -9.73 18.56 -12.63
CA MET A 173 -8.79 18.74 -13.74
C MET A 173 -7.37 18.60 -13.21
N ILE A 174 -6.64 17.64 -13.78
CA ILE A 174 -5.24 17.39 -13.49
C ILE A 174 -4.41 17.84 -14.66
N THR A 175 -3.37 18.61 -14.39
CA THR A 175 -2.35 18.93 -15.38
C THR A 175 -0.98 18.95 -14.73
N GLY A 176 0.05 18.74 -15.52
CA GLY A 176 1.42 18.80 -15.03
C GLY A 176 2.41 18.07 -15.90
N THR A 177 3.65 18.10 -15.47
CA THR A 177 4.79 17.44 -16.10
C THR A 177 5.69 16.84 -15.02
N GLU A 178 6.70 16.10 -15.42
CA GLU A 178 7.75 15.59 -14.51
C GLU A 178 8.49 16.71 -13.74
N PHE A 179 8.53 17.92 -14.32
CA PHE A 179 9.22 19.08 -13.74
C PHE A 179 8.31 19.94 -12.85
N SER A 180 7.04 20.14 -13.27
CA SER A 180 6.09 20.97 -12.52
C SER A 180 5.40 20.23 -11.39
N GLY A 181 5.42 18.89 -11.40
CA GLY A 181 4.54 18.07 -10.57
C GLY A 181 3.08 18.19 -10.99
N VAL A 182 2.20 17.69 -10.14
CA VAL A 182 0.74 17.74 -10.35
C VAL A 182 0.19 19.08 -9.94
N MET A 183 -0.59 19.68 -10.83
CA MET A 183 -1.48 20.80 -10.56
C MET A 183 -2.92 20.31 -10.66
N LEU A 184 -3.68 20.47 -9.58
CA LEU A 184 -5.06 20.03 -9.47
C LEU A 184 -5.97 21.25 -9.35
N MET A 185 -6.98 21.32 -10.19
CA MET A 185 -8.02 22.35 -10.17
C MET A 185 -9.41 21.71 -10.15
N ASP A 186 -10.41 22.47 -9.72
CA ASP A 186 -11.78 22.04 -9.88
C ASP A 186 -12.15 22.09 -11.37
N GLY A 187 -12.57 20.95 -11.90
CA GLY A 187 -13.05 20.82 -13.27
C GLY A 187 -14.50 21.27 -13.39
N LYS A 188 -14.93 21.51 -14.63
CA LYS A 188 -16.35 21.73 -14.92
C LYS A 188 -16.93 20.41 -15.44
N PRO A 189 -18.13 20.01 -15.00
CA PRO A 189 -18.75 18.75 -15.45
C PRO A 189 -18.85 18.63 -16.97
N GLU A 190 -19.07 19.73 -17.68
CA GLU A 190 -19.13 19.74 -19.14
C GLU A 190 -17.80 19.44 -19.83
N ASN A 191 -16.69 19.52 -19.12
CA ASN A 191 -15.36 19.19 -19.61
C ASN A 191 -14.87 17.81 -19.12
N SER A 192 -15.70 17.09 -18.37
CA SER A 192 -15.35 15.76 -17.88
C SER A 192 -15.25 14.77 -19.03
N GLU A 193 -14.12 14.08 -19.13
CA GLU A 193 -13.89 13.03 -20.12
C GLU A 193 -14.55 11.72 -19.70
N GLY A 194 -14.99 11.62 -18.44
CA GLY A 194 -15.64 10.44 -17.91
C GLY A 194 -15.87 10.50 -16.40
N THR A 195 -16.44 9.44 -15.87
CA THR A 195 -16.70 9.28 -14.42
C THR A 195 -16.02 8.01 -13.92
N ILE A 196 -15.37 8.08 -12.77
CA ILE A 196 -14.69 6.95 -12.14
C ILE A 196 -15.10 6.85 -10.67
N THR A 197 -15.31 5.63 -10.16
CA THR A 197 -15.54 5.43 -8.73
C THR A 197 -14.24 5.62 -7.93
N VAL A 198 -14.33 6.02 -6.67
CA VAL A 198 -13.15 6.17 -5.82
C VAL A 198 -12.37 4.86 -5.65
N GLY A 199 -13.09 3.71 -5.66
CA GLY A 199 -12.46 2.39 -5.62
C GLY A 199 -11.69 2.07 -6.92
N ALA A 200 -12.25 2.37 -8.09
CA ALA A 200 -11.57 2.20 -9.36
C ALA A 200 -10.36 3.13 -9.49
N LEU A 201 -10.49 4.37 -9.00
CA LEU A 201 -9.38 5.31 -8.92
C LEU A 201 -8.24 4.76 -8.03
N ALA A 202 -8.56 4.09 -6.93
CA ALA A 202 -7.55 3.42 -6.11
C ALA A 202 -6.82 2.32 -6.90
N SER A 203 -7.56 1.47 -7.64
CA SER A 203 -6.95 0.43 -8.50
C SER A 203 -6.02 1.01 -9.57
N LEU A 204 -6.39 2.15 -10.17
CA LEU A 204 -5.59 2.86 -11.17
C LEU A 204 -4.31 3.45 -10.57
N VAL A 205 -4.45 4.20 -9.47
CA VAL A 205 -3.35 4.93 -8.84
C VAL A 205 -2.30 3.98 -8.25
N PHE A 206 -2.74 2.85 -7.69
CA PHE A 206 -1.85 1.81 -7.15
C PHE A 206 -1.40 0.78 -8.20
N GLY A 207 -1.72 0.99 -9.47
CA GLY A 207 -1.22 0.18 -10.59
C GLY A 207 -1.77 -1.25 -10.65
N VAL A 208 -2.95 -1.50 -10.08
CA VAL A 208 -3.60 -2.82 -10.07
C VAL A 208 -4.33 -3.08 -11.37
N LYS A 209 -4.98 -2.03 -11.90
CA LYS A 209 -5.72 -2.08 -13.18
C LYS A 209 -5.35 -0.91 -14.07
N THR A 210 -5.32 -1.15 -15.36
CA THR A 210 -5.22 -0.11 -16.37
C THR A 210 -6.55 0.64 -16.54
N ALA A 211 -6.53 1.78 -17.20
CA ALA A 211 -7.75 2.51 -17.52
C ALA A 211 -8.71 1.70 -18.40
N GLU A 212 -8.17 0.94 -19.37
CA GLU A 212 -8.97 0.08 -20.25
C GLU A 212 -9.69 -1.04 -19.46
N GLU A 213 -9.01 -1.67 -18.50
CA GLU A 213 -9.60 -2.71 -17.64
C GLU A 213 -10.71 -2.13 -16.77
N ILE A 214 -10.50 -0.94 -16.21
CA ILE A 214 -11.51 -0.26 -15.38
C ILE A 214 -12.75 0.09 -16.20
N CYS A 215 -12.57 0.60 -17.41
CA CYS A 215 -13.69 0.88 -18.33
C CYS A 215 -14.43 -0.41 -18.74
N ALA A 216 -13.70 -1.49 -18.99
CA ALA A 216 -14.31 -2.79 -19.35
C ALA A 216 -15.14 -3.39 -18.20
N ASP A 217 -14.75 -3.16 -16.95
CA ASP A 217 -15.48 -3.62 -15.77
C ASP A 217 -16.72 -2.77 -15.43
N GLY A 218 -16.88 -1.61 -16.08
CA GLY A 218 -17.97 -0.67 -15.84
C GLY A 218 -17.80 0.19 -14.57
N ASP A 219 -16.61 0.22 -14.00
CA ASP A 219 -16.26 1.03 -12.83
C ASP A 219 -15.87 2.48 -13.23
N ALA A 220 -15.76 2.74 -14.54
CA ALA A 220 -15.64 4.05 -15.16
C ALA A 220 -16.46 4.12 -16.46
N VAL A 221 -16.98 5.30 -16.78
CA VAL A 221 -17.78 5.62 -17.97
C VAL A 221 -17.34 6.92 -18.57
#